data_4634533bcd262baeccb74a6762d51d13
#
_entry.id   4634533bcd262baeccb74a6762d51d13
#
_cell.length_a   1.000
_cell.length_b   1.000
_cell.length_c   1.000
_cell.angle_alpha   90.00
_cell.angle_beta   90.00
_cell.angle_gamma   90.00
#
_symmetry.space_group_name_H-M   'P 1'
#
loop_
_entity.id
_entity.type
_entity.pdbx_description
1 polymer ?
#
loop_
_entity_poly.entity_id
_entity_poly.type
_entity_poly.pdbx_seq_one_letter_code
_entity_poly.pdbx_strand_id
1 'polypeptide(L)'
;YKRQANAGSIPDELVDENLRTDINWIRRLTLSLDNAKAMLDALVIDDELSYNVADLSSKFNKKKFFDKEFYPISLFYLGMTTLKNSYRMVLPNLTMRSVYMDYYNQLNRIEGNAQRYVPTYERYDADRRLEPLVQNYFEQYLGQFPAQVFDKMNENFIRCSFYELVSRYLSSCYTFAIEQNNSVGRSDFEMTGIPGTDYYTDDRVVEFKYYRAKEAEKMLTLTEPLAEHIVQVKKYGEDTKRKFPNYHVRTY
;
A
#
# COMPACT_ATOMS: atom_id res chain seq x y z
N TYR A 1 -20.69 -9.12 -1.56
CA TYR A 1 -19.82 -9.62 -0.48
C TYR A 1 -20.30 -10.97 0.08
N LYS A 2 -21.54 -11.09 0.56
CA LYS A 2 -22.05 -12.37 1.11
C LYS A 2 -22.13 -13.50 0.07
N ARG A 3 -22.44 -13.21 -1.20
CA ARG A 3 -22.50 -14.24 -2.26
C ARG A 3 -21.13 -14.76 -2.68
N GLN A 4 -20.11 -13.90 -2.68
CA GLN A 4 -18.75 -14.27 -3.07
C GLN A 4 -18.03 -15.04 -1.95
N ALA A 5 -18.25 -14.70 -0.69
CA ALA A 5 -17.72 -15.45 0.45
C ALA A 5 -18.22 -16.91 0.51
N ASN A 6 -19.44 -17.17 0.03
CA ASN A 6 -20.01 -18.54 0.00
C ASN A 6 -19.51 -19.39 -1.18
N ALA A 7 -18.92 -18.78 -2.21
CA ALA A 7 -18.41 -19.51 -3.38
C ALA A 7 -16.95 -19.96 -3.23
N GLY A 8 -16.23 -19.54 -2.16
CA GLY A 8 -14.82 -19.90 -1.94
C GLY A 8 -13.87 -19.34 -3.00
N SER A 9 -14.35 -18.45 -3.87
CA SER A 9 -13.55 -17.78 -4.90
C SER A 9 -13.23 -16.36 -4.49
N ILE A 10 -11.98 -15.95 -4.69
CA ILE A 10 -11.58 -14.54 -4.60
C ILE A 10 -12.17 -13.84 -5.83
N PRO A 11 -12.86 -12.71 -5.69
CA PRO A 11 -13.35 -11.94 -6.84
C PRO A 11 -12.19 -11.51 -7.73
N ASP A 12 -12.36 -11.59 -9.04
CA ASP A 12 -11.38 -11.10 -10.03
C ASP A 12 -11.12 -9.59 -9.88
N GLU A 13 -12.09 -8.86 -9.35
CA GLU A 13 -11.93 -7.47 -8.92
C GLU A 13 -12.24 -7.34 -7.43
N LEU A 14 -11.24 -7.01 -6.63
CA LEU A 14 -11.41 -6.69 -5.19
C LEU A 14 -12.17 -5.38 -4.98
N VAL A 15 -12.24 -4.55 -6.01
CA VAL A 15 -12.94 -3.27 -6.03
C VAL A 15 -14.18 -3.40 -6.91
N ASP A 16 -15.34 -3.54 -6.29
CA ASP A 16 -16.64 -3.48 -6.94
C ASP A 16 -16.78 -2.15 -7.73
N GLU A 17 -17.47 -2.17 -8.89
CA GLU A 17 -17.77 -0.95 -9.65
C GLU A 17 -18.46 0.13 -8.82
N ASN A 18 -19.20 -0.25 -7.78
CA ASN A 18 -19.78 0.67 -6.81
C ASN A 18 -18.74 1.40 -5.94
N LEU A 19 -17.56 0.83 -5.73
CA LEU A 19 -16.44 1.50 -5.05
C LEU A 19 -15.73 2.52 -5.96
N ARG A 20 -15.94 2.48 -7.28
CA ARG A 20 -15.54 3.58 -8.18
C ARG A 20 -16.30 4.88 -7.89
N THR A 21 -17.44 4.80 -7.21
CA THR A 21 -18.10 6.00 -6.66
C THR A 21 -17.23 6.69 -5.61
N ASP A 22 -16.41 5.96 -4.89
CA ASP A 22 -15.54 6.51 -3.84
C ASP A 22 -14.40 7.34 -4.46
N ILE A 23 -13.80 6.89 -5.57
CA ILE A 23 -12.82 7.68 -6.34
C ILE A 23 -13.46 8.99 -6.85
N ASN A 24 -14.70 8.94 -7.32
CA ASN A 24 -15.41 10.13 -7.76
C ASN A 24 -15.71 11.09 -6.60
N TRP A 25 -15.98 10.59 -5.40
CA TRP A 25 -16.13 11.41 -4.20
C TRP A 25 -14.81 12.04 -3.77
N ILE A 26 -13.72 11.26 -3.73
CA ILE A 26 -12.37 11.79 -3.47
C ILE A 26 -12.04 12.87 -4.50
N ARG A 27 -12.28 12.62 -5.79
CA ARG A 27 -12.05 13.59 -6.86
C ARG A 27 -12.88 14.87 -6.70
N ARG A 28 -14.17 14.76 -6.39
CA ARG A 28 -15.04 15.92 -6.15
C ARG A 28 -14.62 16.72 -4.92
N LEU A 29 -14.28 16.04 -3.85
CA LEU A 29 -13.81 16.67 -2.62
C LEU A 29 -12.47 17.38 -2.86
N THR A 30 -11.54 16.77 -3.60
CA THR A 30 -10.24 17.36 -3.89
C THR A 30 -10.30 18.53 -4.87
N LEU A 31 -11.23 18.51 -5.84
CA LEU A 31 -11.44 19.65 -6.76
C LEU A 31 -12.02 20.87 -6.05
N SER A 32 -12.69 20.68 -4.92
CA SER A 32 -13.36 21.74 -4.14
C SER A 32 -12.49 22.34 -3.04
N LEU A 33 -11.26 21.85 -2.84
CA LEU A 33 -10.43 22.18 -1.67
C LEU A 33 -9.01 22.58 -2.03
N ASP A 34 -8.61 23.78 -1.65
CA ASP A 34 -7.26 24.31 -1.86
C ASP A 34 -6.15 23.50 -1.17
N ASN A 35 -6.47 22.71 -0.16
CA ASN A 35 -5.51 21.88 0.59
C ASN A 35 -5.69 20.36 0.38
N ALA A 36 -6.47 19.95 -0.58
CA ALA A 36 -6.70 18.52 -0.88
C ALA A 36 -5.41 17.74 -1.08
N LYS A 37 -4.42 18.35 -1.74
CA LYS A 37 -3.11 17.72 -1.93
C LYS A 37 -2.40 17.46 -0.59
N ALA A 38 -2.42 18.41 0.34
CA ALA A 38 -1.80 18.21 1.66
C ALA A 38 -2.46 17.07 2.46
N MET A 39 -3.77 16.92 2.35
CA MET A 39 -4.49 15.83 3.00
C MET A 39 -4.24 14.48 2.33
N LEU A 40 -4.13 14.46 1.01
CA LEU A 40 -3.75 13.25 0.27
C LEU A 40 -2.31 12.85 0.60
N ASP A 41 -1.37 13.80 0.67
CA ASP A 41 -0.01 13.56 1.11
C ASP A 41 -0.03 12.92 2.52
N ALA A 42 -0.79 13.48 3.46
CA ALA A 42 -0.90 12.95 4.83
C ALA A 42 -1.46 11.51 4.87
N LEU A 43 -2.50 11.21 4.08
CA LEU A 43 -3.08 9.87 4.04
C LEU A 43 -2.23 8.86 3.28
N VAL A 44 -1.62 9.26 2.16
CA VAL A 44 -0.87 8.34 1.28
C VAL A 44 0.57 8.14 1.78
N ILE A 45 1.21 9.20 2.25
CA ILE A 45 2.61 9.16 2.69
C ILE A 45 2.69 8.77 4.16
N ASP A 46 1.97 9.49 5.05
CA ASP A 46 2.09 9.33 6.50
C ASP A 46 1.08 8.33 7.08
N ASP A 47 0.07 7.92 6.27
CA ASP A 47 -1.07 7.08 6.70
C ASP A 47 -1.85 7.65 7.89
N GLU A 48 -1.78 8.95 8.09
CA GLU A 48 -2.44 9.61 9.21
C GLU A 48 -3.02 10.96 8.79
N LEU A 49 -4.27 11.24 9.21
CA LEU A 49 -4.94 12.52 9.03
C LEU A 49 -5.41 13.06 10.38
N SER A 50 -5.03 14.30 10.70
CA SER A 50 -5.51 14.97 11.91
C SER A 50 -6.98 15.38 11.78
N TYR A 51 -7.74 15.26 12.86
CA TYR A 51 -9.11 15.74 12.93
C TYR A 51 -9.42 16.37 14.28
N ASN A 52 -10.48 17.18 14.33
CA ASN A 52 -10.97 17.73 15.58
C ASN A 52 -12.11 16.86 16.13
N VAL A 53 -11.95 16.33 17.34
CA VAL A 53 -12.93 15.46 18.00
C VAL A 53 -14.26 16.16 18.26
N ALA A 54 -14.26 17.47 18.44
CA ALA A 54 -15.48 18.26 18.62
C ALA A 54 -16.38 18.23 17.38
N ASP A 55 -15.76 18.21 16.18
CA ASP A 55 -16.51 18.11 14.92
C ASP A 55 -17.12 16.72 14.74
N LEU A 56 -16.43 15.66 15.18
CA LEU A 56 -16.96 14.30 15.16
C LEU A 56 -18.17 14.14 16.13
N SER A 57 -18.11 14.81 17.28
CA SER A 57 -19.17 14.80 18.29
C SER A 57 -20.36 15.68 17.93
N SER A 58 -20.19 16.60 16.97
CA SER A 58 -21.27 17.44 16.49
C SER A 58 -22.23 16.64 15.62
N LYS A 59 -23.51 17.05 15.58
CA LYS A 59 -24.46 16.46 14.64
C LYS A 59 -23.95 16.63 13.22
N PHE A 60 -23.98 15.56 12.42
CA PHE A 60 -23.63 15.60 11.01
C PHE A 60 -24.33 16.78 10.31
N ASN A 61 -23.55 17.67 9.75
CA ASN A 61 -24.04 18.85 9.05
C ASN A 61 -23.69 18.77 7.56
N LYS A 62 -24.68 18.44 6.74
CA LYS A 62 -24.53 18.33 5.28
C LYS A 62 -23.95 19.61 4.63
N LYS A 63 -24.19 20.79 5.21
CA LYS A 63 -23.65 22.05 4.69
C LYS A 63 -22.14 22.16 4.90
N LYS A 64 -21.60 21.57 5.99
CA LYS A 64 -20.17 21.56 6.28
C LYS A 64 -19.41 20.45 5.57
N PHE A 65 -20.09 19.54 4.89
CA PHE A 65 -19.49 18.34 4.29
C PHE A 65 -18.32 18.64 3.36
N PHE A 66 -18.34 19.79 2.70
CA PHE A 66 -17.29 20.25 1.79
C PHE A 66 -16.39 21.33 2.40
N ASP A 67 -16.57 21.66 3.68
CA ASP A 67 -15.71 22.62 4.35
C ASP A 67 -14.34 22.00 4.63
N LYS A 68 -13.29 22.76 4.38
CA LYS A 68 -11.90 22.34 4.53
C LYS A 68 -11.58 21.73 5.90
N GLU A 69 -12.07 22.34 6.97
CA GLU A 69 -11.82 21.91 8.35
C GLU A 69 -12.64 20.66 8.70
N PHE A 70 -13.80 20.49 8.08
CA PHE A 70 -14.68 19.34 8.30
C PHE A 70 -14.37 18.14 7.40
N TYR A 71 -13.51 18.31 6.43
CA TYR A 71 -13.20 17.27 5.44
C TYR A 71 -12.74 15.93 6.02
N PRO A 72 -11.86 15.85 7.06
CA PRO A 72 -11.52 14.56 7.68
C PRO A 72 -12.75 13.82 8.21
N ILE A 73 -13.70 14.56 8.77
CA ILE A 73 -14.96 14.01 9.28
C ILE A 73 -15.84 13.52 8.13
N SER A 74 -15.85 14.23 7.02
CA SER A 74 -16.59 13.80 5.83
C SER A 74 -16.05 12.49 5.26
N LEU A 75 -14.73 12.31 5.21
CA LEU A 75 -14.09 11.05 4.80
C LEU A 75 -14.44 9.91 5.75
N PHE A 76 -14.50 10.17 7.04
CA PHE A 76 -14.91 9.19 8.05
C PHE A 76 -16.37 8.76 7.84
N TYR A 77 -17.30 9.69 7.67
CA TYR A 77 -18.71 9.37 7.40
C TYR A 77 -18.93 8.62 6.09
N LEU A 78 -18.06 8.82 5.10
CA LEU A 78 -18.06 8.07 3.84
C LEU A 78 -17.41 6.67 3.97
N GLY A 79 -16.86 6.32 5.15
CA GLY A 79 -16.14 5.06 5.34
C GLY A 79 -14.76 5.01 4.67
N MET A 80 -14.24 6.16 4.23
CA MET A 80 -12.95 6.29 3.54
C MET A 80 -11.77 6.36 4.51
N THR A 81 -12.02 6.73 5.76
CA THR A 81 -11.06 6.70 6.87
C THR A 81 -11.69 6.04 8.09
N THR A 82 -10.85 5.64 9.04
CA THR A 82 -11.27 5.12 10.35
C THR A 82 -10.48 5.79 11.47
N LEU A 83 -11.00 5.74 12.69
CA LEU A 83 -10.34 6.33 13.84
C LEU A 83 -9.15 5.47 14.27
N LYS A 84 -7.96 6.06 14.35
CA LYS A 84 -6.81 5.48 15.03
C LYS A 84 -6.84 5.80 16.53
N ASN A 85 -7.18 7.03 16.87
CA ASN A 85 -7.32 7.55 18.25
C ASN A 85 -8.16 8.84 18.25
N SER A 86 -8.19 9.56 19.37
CA SER A 86 -9.02 10.76 19.55
C SER A 86 -8.64 11.97 18.71
N TYR A 87 -7.56 11.93 17.94
CA TYR A 87 -7.08 13.07 17.13
C TYR A 87 -6.47 12.65 15.78
N ARG A 88 -6.46 11.34 15.46
CA ARG A 88 -5.93 10.80 14.20
C ARG A 88 -6.90 9.82 13.57
N MET A 89 -7.02 9.91 12.26
CA MET A 89 -7.66 8.95 11.37
C MET A 89 -6.62 8.30 10.46
N VAL A 90 -6.90 7.07 10.02
CA VAL A 90 -6.06 6.28 9.10
C VAL A 90 -6.92 5.66 8.02
N LEU A 91 -6.29 5.11 6.99
CA LEU A 91 -6.98 4.31 5.99
C LEU A 91 -7.44 2.98 6.60
N PRO A 92 -8.72 2.57 6.40
CA PRO A 92 -9.32 1.46 7.14
C PRO A 92 -8.79 0.07 6.73
N ASN A 93 -8.33 -0.08 5.49
CA ASN A 93 -7.90 -1.37 4.93
C ASN A 93 -7.07 -1.20 3.65
N LEU A 94 -6.53 -2.32 3.13
CA LEU A 94 -5.70 -2.34 1.93
C LEU A 94 -6.44 -1.89 0.66
N THR A 95 -7.73 -2.18 0.56
CA THR A 95 -8.55 -1.72 -0.57
C THR A 95 -8.60 -0.19 -0.62
N MET A 96 -8.84 0.47 0.51
CA MET A 96 -8.84 1.92 0.56
C MET A 96 -7.43 2.50 0.33
N ARG A 97 -6.37 1.83 0.79
CA ARG A 97 -4.99 2.21 0.46
C ARG A 97 -4.74 2.21 -1.05
N SER A 98 -5.16 1.14 -1.75
CA SER A 98 -5.07 1.07 -3.22
C SER A 98 -5.86 2.18 -3.90
N VAL A 99 -7.09 2.45 -3.46
CA VAL A 99 -7.94 3.51 -4.03
C VAL A 99 -7.28 4.89 -3.89
N TYR A 100 -6.75 5.21 -2.69
CA TYR A 100 -6.07 6.48 -2.47
C TYR A 100 -4.75 6.58 -3.22
N MET A 101 -3.97 5.50 -3.29
CA MET A 101 -2.72 5.46 -4.05
C MET A 101 -2.98 5.60 -5.55
N ASP A 102 -4.00 4.91 -6.10
CA ASP A 102 -4.38 5.05 -7.50
C ASP A 102 -4.78 6.51 -7.84
N TYR A 103 -5.58 7.13 -6.97
CA TYR A 103 -5.93 8.53 -7.13
C TYR A 103 -4.71 9.46 -7.02
N TYR A 104 -3.81 9.19 -6.09
CA TYR A 104 -2.53 9.91 -5.95
C TYR A 104 -1.66 9.78 -7.19
N ASN A 105 -1.59 8.58 -7.77
CA ASN A 105 -0.92 8.31 -9.03
C ASN A 105 -1.52 9.15 -10.16
N GLN A 106 -2.85 9.17 -10.29
CA GLN A 106 -3.54 9.96 -11.32
C GLN A 106 -3.22 11.46 -11.20
N LEU A 107 -3.21 12.01 -9.99
CA LEU A 107 -2.87 13.42 -9.75
C LEU A 107 -1.42 13.75 -10.11
N ASN A 108 -0.50 12.83 -9.89
CA ASN A 108 0.92 12.98 -10.22
C ASN A 108 1.24 12.49 -11.65
N ARG A 109 0.24 12.06 -12.43
CA ARG A 109 0.39 11.53 -13.80
C ARG A 109 1.30 10.30 -13.87
N ILE A 110 1.23 9.44 -12.85
CA ILE A 110 2.00 8.19 -12.79
C ILE A 110 1.26 7.10 -13.56
N GLU A 111 1.94 6.44 -14.45
CA GLU A 111 1.41 5.36 -15.28
C GLU A 111 1.67 3.99 -14.65
N GLY A 112 0.72 3.47 -13.87
CA GLY A 112 0.82 2.15 -13.23
C GLY A 112 0.46 0.97 -14.15
N ASN A 113 -0.31 1.19 -15.22
CA ASN A 113 -0.76 0.15 -16.15
C ASN A 113 -0.04 0.23 -17.52
N ALA A 114 1.16 0.80 -17.56
CA ALA A 114 1.88 0.95 -18.80
C ALA A 114 2.47 -0.38 -19.29
N GLN A 115 2.48 -0.58 -20.61
CA GLN A 115 3.09 -1.75 -21.27
C GLN A 115 4.54 -2.01 -20.83
N ARG A 116 5.24 -0.99 -20.34
CA ARG A 116 6.61 -1.09 -19.84
C ARG A 116 6.78 -2.02 -18.63
N TYR A 117 5.69 -2.30 -17.90
CA TYR A 117 5.73 -3.19 -16.72
C TYR A 117 5.51 -4.66 -17.10
N VAL A 118 4.73 -4.94 -18.14
CA VAL A 118 4.33 -6.29 -18.55
C VAL A 118 5.53 -7.25 -18.71
N PRO A 119 6.60 -6.92 -19.42
CA PRO A 119 7.73 -7.85 -19.59
C PRO A 119 8.40 -8.27 -18.27
N THR A 120 8.41 -7.38 -17.28
CA THR A 120 8.98 -7.69 -15.95
C THR A 120 8.11 -8.68 -15.19
N TYR A 121 6.78 -8.55 -15.30
CA TYR A 121 5.84 -9.47 -14.67
C TYR A 121 5.78 -10.82 -15.37
N GLU A 122 5.85 -10.87 -16.71
CA GLU A 122 6.00 -12.11 -17.49
C GLU A 122 7.28 -12.87 -17.10
N ARG A 123 8.37 -12.15 -16.91
CA ARG A 123 9.63 -12.74 -16.42
C ARG A 123 9.50 -13.28 -15.00
N TYR A 124 8.84 -12.52 -14.11
CA TYR A 124 8.55 -12.99 -12.75
C TYR A 124 7.72 -14.26 -12.77
N ASP A 125 6.74 -14.36 -13.66
CA ASP A 125 5.93 -15.54 -13.85
C ASP A 125 6.77 -16.77 -14.21
N ALA A 126 7.80 -16.59 -15.02
CA ALA A 126 8.70 -17.66 -15.46
C ALA A 126 9.72 -18.09 -14.40
N ASP A 127 10.37 -17.15 -13.68
CA ASP A 127 11.53 -17.44 -12.83
C ASP A 127 11.29 -17.22 -11.31
N ARG A 128 10.17 -16.58 -10.95
CA ARG A 128 9.76 -16.28 -9.56
C ARG A 128 10.79 -15.42 -8.79
N ARG A 129 11.58 -14.63 -9.46
CA ARG A 129 12.58 -13.75 -8.84
C ARG A 129 11.99 -12.37 -8.58
N LEU A 130 12.04 -11.92 -7.31
CA LEU A 130 11.48 -10.63 -6.90
C LEU A 130 12.39 -9.44 -7.29
N GLU A 131 13.70 -9.67 -7.38
CA GLU A 131 14.69 -8.61 -7.64
C GLU A 131 14.37 -7.78 -8.91
N PRO A 132 14.02 -8.40 -10.07
CA PRO A 132 13.63 -7.63 -11.25
C PRO A 132 12.35 -6.78 -11.05
N LEU A 133 11.40 -7.24 -10.24
CA LEU A 133 10.21 -6.45 -9.91
C LEU A 133 10.57 -5.24 -9.06
N VAL A 134 11.42 -5.43 -8.05
CA VAL A 134 11.91 -4.35 -7.18
C VAL A 134 12.70 -3.33 -8.00
N GLN A 135 13.61 -3.78 -8.86
CA GLN A 135 14.36 -2.88 -9.76
C GLN A 135 13.43 -2.07 -10.67
N ASN A 136 12.48 -2.75 -11.32
CA ASN A 136 11.50 -2.08 -12.19
C ASN A 136 10.64 -1.07 -11.43
N TYR A 137 10.25 -1.38 -10.19
CA TYR A 137 9.52 -0.46 -9.32
C TYR A 137 10.33 0.82 -9.08
N PHE A 138 11.60 0.71 -8.71
CA PHE A 138 12.44 1.88 -8.46
C PHE A 138 12.72 2.69 -9.73
N GLU A 139 13.07 2.03 -10.82
CA GLU A 139 13.49 2.69 -12.06
C GLU A 139 12.30 3.24 -12.86
N GLN A 140 11.24 2.46 -13.00
CA GLN A 140 10.15 2.77 -13.92
C GLN A 140 8.93 3.39 -13.23
N TYR A 141 8.64 3.00 -12.00
CA TYR A 141 7.47 3.52 -11.29
C TYR A 141 7.83 4.74 -10.43
N LEU A 142 8.72 4.59 -9.46
CA LEU A 142 9.13 5.71 -8.61
C LEU A 142 9.77 6.85 -9.40
N GLY A 143 10.55 6.55 -10.43
CA GLY A 143 11.17 7.54 -11.28
C GLY A 143 10.22 8.52 -11.99
N GLN A 144 8.91 8.22 -12.02
CA GLN A 144 7.90 9.12 -12.58
C GLN A 144 7.46 10.23 -11.60
N PHE A 145 7.67 10.05 -10.29
CA PHE A 145 7.22 11.03 -9.31
C PHE A 145 8.05 12.31 -9.37
N PRO A 146 7.42 13.47 -9.17
CA PRO A 146 8.14 14.75 -9.13
C PRO A 146 8.99 14.87 -7.85
N ALA A 147 10.06 15.67 -7.90
CA ALA A 147 11.01 15.86 -6.80
C ALA A 147 10.34 16.18 -5.45
N GLN A 148 9.28 17.01 -5.47
CA GLN A 148 8.54 17.39 -4.26
C GLN A 148 7.87 16.20 -3.55
N VAL A 149 7.60 15.11 -4.24
CA VAL A 149 7.08 13.86 -3.66
C VAL A 149 8.23 13.09 -3.02
N PHE A 150 9.38 13.01 -3.70
CA PHE A 150 10.58 12.36 -3.14
C PHE A 150 11.02 12.97 -1.81
N ASP A 151 10.95 14.31 -1.68
CA ASP A 151 11.30 15.00 -0.42
C ASP A 151 10.42 14.58 0.78
N LYS A 152 9.21 14.09 0.51
CA LYS A 152 8.24 13.66 1.51
C LYS A 152 8.15 12.16 1.69
N MET A 153 8.70 11.36 0.75
CA MET A 153 8.63 9.91 0.81
C MET A 153 9.18 9.37 2.12
N ASN A 154 8.60 8.29 2.56
CA ASN A 154 9.01 7.52 3.73
C ASN A 154 8.80 6.02 3.45
N GLU A 155 9.16 5.19 4.40
CA GLU A 155 9.04 3.73 4.30
C GLU A 155 7.59 3.29 4.05
N ASN A 156 6.61 3.94 4.69
CA ASN A 156 5.20 3.63 4.48
C ASN A 156 4.78 3.90 3.03
N PHE A 157 5.21 5.02 2.45
CA PHE A 157 4.91 5.33 1.04
C PHE A 157 5.50 4.27 0.09
N ILE A 158 6.76 3.88 0.29
CA ILE A 158 7.43 2.85 -0.53
C ILE A 158 6.66 1.53 -0.45
N ARG A 159 6.34 1.09 0.76
CA ARG A 159 5.60 -0.15 1.02
C ARG A 159 4.20 -0.15 0.38
N CYS A 160 3.43 0.92 0.56
CA CYS A 160 2.08 1.02 0.03
C CYS A 160 2.04 1.16 -1.50
N SER A 161 2.97 1.93 -2.08
CA SER A 161 3.05 2.12 -3.54
C SER A 161 3.60 0.87 -4.25
N PHE A 162 4.53 0.15 -3.63
CA PHE A 162 4.97 -1.15 -4.12
C PHE A 162 3.82 -2.17 -4.12
N TYR A 163 3.09 -2.27 -3.00
CA TYR A 163 1.88 -3.10 -2.92
C TYR A 163 0.89 -2.76 -4.05
N GLU A 164 0.57 -1.48 -4.21
CA GLU A 164 -0.40 -1.03 -5.20
C GLU A 164 0.03 -1.44 -6.62
N LEU A 165 1.30 -1.23 -6.99
CA LEU A 165 1.81 -1.62 -8.30
C LEU A 165 1.80 -3.15 -8.48
N VAL A 166 2.34 -3.90 -7.52
CA VAL A 166 2.48 -5.36 -7.63
C VAL A 166 1.11 -6.06 -7.64
N SER A 167 0.15 -5.58 -6.83
CA SER A 167 -1.18 -6.16 -6.76
C SER A 167 -1.97 -6.05 -8.07
N ARG A 168 -1.70 -5.03 -8.90
CA ARG A 168 -2.34 -4.89 -10.23
C ARG A 168 -2.04 -6.07 -11.16
N TYR A 169 -0.86 -6.67 -11.04
CA TYR A 169 -0.39 -7.72 -11.95
C TYR A 169 -0.41 -9.12 -11.33
N LEU A 170 -0.32 -9.22 -10.00
CA LEU A 170 -0.16 -10.49 -9.31
C LEU A 170 -1.32 -10.85 -8.36
N SER A 171 -2.42 -10.10 -8.34
CA SER A 171 -3.58 -10.39 -7.47
C SER A 171 -4.30 -11.70 -7.81
N SER A 172 -4.15 -12.23 -9.01
CA SER A 172 -4.63 -13.56 -9.39
C SER A 172 -3.74 -14.70 -8.87
N CYS A 173 -2.51 -14.40 -8.47
CA CYS A 173 -1.48 -15.36 -8.07
C CYS A 173 -1.21 -15.33 -6.57
N TYR A 174 -1.29 -14.16 -5.94
CA TYR A 174 -0.95 -13.93 -4.54
C TYR A 174 -2.02 -13.16 -3.78
N THR A 175 -2.16 -13.50 -2.52
CA THR A 175 -2.73 -12.60 -1.51
C THR A 175 -1.62 -11.74 -0.90
N PHE A 176 -1.95 -10.53 -0.47
CA PHE A 176 -0.99 -9.56 0.05
C PHE A 176 -1.34 -9.17 1.47
N ALA A 177 -0.31 -8.96 2.29
CA ALA A 177 -0.43 -8.37 3.60
C ALA A 177 0.62 -7.26 3.77
N ILE A 178 0.22 -6.15 4.36
CA ILE A 178 1.09 -5.06 4.79
C ILE A 178 1.07 -5.03 6.31
N GLU A 179 2.24 -4.86 6.93
CA GLU A 179 2.39 -4.81 8.38
C GLU A 179 1.80 -6.03 9.09
N GLN A 180 2.11 -7.22 8.56
CA GLN A 180 1.63 -8.48 9.12
C GLN A 180 2.26 -8.77 10.48
N ASN A 181 1.41 -8.96 11.50
CA ASN A 181 1.87 -9.35 12.82
C ASN A 181 2.33 -10.81 12.83
N ASN A 182 3.56 -11.03 13.20
CA ASN A 182 4.21 -12.33 13.38
C ASN A 182 4.51 -12.58 14.87
N SER A 183 4.86 -13.80 15.24
CA SER A 183 5.20 -14.13 16.64
C SER A 183 6.48 -13.42 17.13
N VAL A 184 7.32 -12.95 16.20
CA VAL A 184 8.63 -12.33 16.45
C VAL A 184 8.67 -10.85 16.10
N GLY A 185 7.55 -10.26 15.69
CA GLY A 185 7.46 -8.84 15.31
C GLY A 185 6.45 -8.61 14.22
N ARG A 186 6.65 -7.60 13.39
CA ARG A 186 5.78 -7.20 12.30
C ARG A 186 6.61 -7.06 11.01
N SER A 187 6.29 -7.89 10.01
CA SER A 187 6.88 -7.78 8.67
C SER A 187 6.23 -6.64 7.89
N ASP A 188 7.00 -5.99 7.02
CA ASP A 188 6.48 -4.86 6.23
C ASP A 188 5.53 -5.28 5.13
N PHE A 189 5.86 -6.35 4.41
CA PHE A 189 5.08 -6.79 3.26
C PHE A 189 5.22 -8.30 3.05
N GLU A 190 4.10 -8.98 2.82
CA GLU A 190 4.06 -10.40 2.52
C GLU A 190 3.22 -10.68 1.27
N MET A 191 3.67 -11.64 0.46
CA MET A 191 2.95 -12.20 -0.68
C MET A 191 2.80 -13.70 -0.46
N THR A 192 1.58 -14.19 -0.33
CA THR A 192 1.29 -15.62 -0.12
C THR A 192 0.54 -16.17 -1.32
N GLY A 193 1.04 -17.25 -1.90
CA GLY A 193 0.47 -17.88 -3.09
C GLY A 193 -0.95 -18.39 -2.87
N ILE A 194 -1.83 -18.13 -3.83
CA ILE A 194 -3.26 -18.49 -3.76
C ILE A 194 -3.45 -20.00 -3.99
N PRO A 195 -4.23 -20.69 -3.15
CA PRO A 195 -4.60 -22.08 -3.37
C PRO A 195 -5.23 -22.32 -4.75
N GLY A 196 -4.77 -23.37 -5.43
CA GLY A 196 -5.25 -23.72 -6.77
C GLY A 196 -4.50 -23.05 -7.92
N THR A 197 -3.49 -22.23 -7.62
CA THR A 197 -2.56 -21.67 -8.61
C THR A 197 -1.20 -22.37 -8.54
N ASP A 198 -0.36 -22.18 -9.56
CA ASP A 198 1.04 -22.65 -9.58
C ASP A 198 1.91 -21.94 -8.52
N TYR A 199 1.35 -20.97 -7.82
CA TYR A 199 1.99 -20.15 -6.78
C TYR A 199 1.65 -20.63 -5.37
N TYR A 200 0.78 -21.63 -5.21
CA TYR A 200 0.16 -21.99 -3.92
C TYR A 200 1.12 -22.13 -2.75
N THR A 201 2.30 -22.70 -2.97
CA THR A 201 3.29 -22.87 -1.89
C THR A 201 4.38 -21.80 -1.89
N ASP A 202 4.24 -20.76 -2.70
CA ASP A 202 5.22 -19.69 -2.82
C ASP A 202 4.89 -18.56 -1.86
N ASP A 203 5.84 -18.18 -1.02
CA ASP A 203 5.68 -17.10 -0.05
C ASP A 203 6.89 -16.17 -0.08
N ARG A 204 6.61 -14.87 0.00
CA ARG A 204 7.60 -13.80 -0.01
C ARG A 204 7.41 -12.91 1.20
N VAL A 205 8.44 -12.81 2.01
CA VAL A 205 8.52 -11.87 3.13
C VAL A 205 9.53 -10.78 2.79
N VAL A 206 9.07 -9.56 2.73
CA VAL A 206 9.88 -8.39 2.33
C VAL A 206 9.95 -7.39 3.47
N GLU A 207 11.14 -6.90 3.73
CA GLU A 207 11.41 -5.83 4.69
C GLU A 207 11.96 -4.62 3.94
N PHE A 208 11.30 -3.48 4.05
CA PHE A 208 11.75 -2.23 3.46
C PHE A 208 12.57 -1.43 4.48
N LYS A 209 13.64 -0.79 4.01
CA LYS A 209 14.39 0.19 4.80
C LYS A 209 14.54 1.47 4.01
N TYR A 210 14.08 2.55 4.60
CA TYR A 210 14.13 3.87 4.00
C TYR A 210 15.11 4.76 4.78
N TYR A 211 16.09 5.31 4.08
CA TYR A 211 17.06 6.25 4.64
C TYR A 211 16.94 7.60 3.94
N ARG A 212 16.87 8.67 4.71
CA ARG A 212 16.91 10.02 4.16
C ARG A 212 18.30 10.33 3.59
N ALA A 213 18.40 11.29 2.64
CA ALA A 213 19.63 11.59 1.92
C ALA A 213 20.87 11.78 2.84
N LYS A 214 20.73 12.47 3.98
CA LYS A 214 21.81 12.65 4.96
C LYS A 214 22.29 11.36 5.63
N GLU A 215 21.41 10.37 5.75
CA GLU A 215 21.70 9.04 6.30
C GLU A 215 22.22 8.13 5.20
N ALA A 216 21.69 8.31 3.98
CA ALA A 216 22.07 7.55 2.80
C ALA A 216 23.54 7.78 2.40
N GLU A 217 24.12 8.96 2.63
CA GLU A 217 25.55 9.18 2.39
C GLU A 217 26.45 8.20 3.15
N LYS A 218 26.06 7.84 4.38
CA LYS A 218 26.75 6.80 5.16
C LYS A 218 26.46 5.39 4.66
N MET A 219 25.29 5.18 4.06
CA MET A 219 24.82 3.87 3.58
C MET A 219 25.27 3.58 2.15
N LEU A 220 25.52 4.60 1.32
CA LEU A 220 26.04 4.45 -0.04
C LEU A 220 27.43 3.76 -0.09
N THR A 221 28.14 3.72 1.01
CA THR A 221 29.40 2.97 1.15
C THR A 221 29.18 1.49 1.46
N LEU A 222 27.94 1.08 1.80
CA LEU A 222 27.61 -0.30 2.08
C LEU A 222 27.27 -1.00 0.74
N THR A 223 28.00 -2.03 0.44
CA THR A 223 27.74 -2.91 -0.71
C THR A 223 26.65 -3.94 -0.41
N GLU A 224 26.28 -4.10 0.86
CA GLU A 224 25.31 -5.09 1.36
C GLU A 224 24.40 -4.47 2.44
N PRO A 225 23.18 -4.98 2.60
CA PRO A 225 22.29 -4.59 3.70
C PRO A 225 22.96 -4.81 5.07
N LEU A 226 22.61 -3.97 6.06
CA LEU A 226 23.11 -4.17 7.42
C LEU A 226 22.73 -5.56 7.96
N ALA A 227 23.66 -6.22 8.61
CA ALA A 227 23.48 -7.58 9.14
C ALA A 227 22.23 -7.71 10.04
N GLU A 228 21.89 -6.65 10.80
CA GLU A 228 20.70 -6.60 11.64
C GLU A 228 19.39 -6.70 10.84
N HIS A 229 19.30 -6.07 9.66
CA HIS A 229 18.11 -6.14 8.80
C HIS A 229 17.98 -7.52 8.16
N ILE A 230 19.10 -8.12 7.75
CA ILE A 230 19.11 -9.51 7.26
C ILE A 230 18.63 -10.47 8.35
N VAL A 231 19.08 -10.30 9.58
CA VAL A 231 18.63 -11.12 10.72
C VAL A 231 17.16 -10.93 10.99
N GLN A 232 16.65 -9.68 10.91
CA GLN A 232 15.25 -9.36 11.12
C GLN A 232 14.35 -10.06 10.10
N VAL A 233 14.60 -9.89 8.80
CA VAL A 233 13.77 -10.49 7.76
C VAL A 233 13.84 -12.03 7.77
N LYS A 234 15.00 -12.61 8.08
CA LYS A 234 15.14 -14.06 8.24
C LYS A 234 14.27 -14.61 9.39
N LYS A 235 14.20 -13.91 10.53
CA LYS A 235 13.31 -14.30 11.64
C LYS A 235 11.84 -14.33 11.22
N TYR A 236 11.39 -13.36 10.42
CA TYR A 236 10.01 -13.35 9.89
C TYR A 236 9.78 -14.54 8.94
N GLY A 237 10.71 -14.80 8.02
CA GLY A 237 10.64 -15.95 7.12
C GLY A 237 10.62 -17.31 7.87
N GLU A 238 11.39 -17.44 8.94
CA GLU A 238 11.38 -18.65 9.78
C GLU A 238 10.05 -18.81 10.53
N ASP A 239 9.43 -17.71 10.99
CA ASP A 239 8.12 -17.76 11.63
C ASP A 239 7.04 -18.16 10.65
N THR A 240 7.05 -17.59 9.45
CA THR A 240 6.15 -17.97 8.36
C THR A 240 6.32 -19.44 7.98
N LYS A 241 7.55 -19.91 7.85
CA LYS A 241 7.84 -21.32 7.55
C LYS A 241 7.39 -22.28 8.65
N ARG A 242 7.42 -21.86 9.92
CA ARG A 242 6.85 -22.66 11.02
C ARG A 242 5.33 -22.79 10.94
N LYS A 243 4.65 -21.70 10.53
CA LYS A 243 3.19 -21.71 10.33
C LYS A 243 2.79 -22.54 9.11
N PHE A 244 3.61 -22.51 8.06
CA PHE A 244 3.36 -23.15 6.77
C PHE A 244 4.56 -24.00 6.34
N PRO A 245 4.79 -25.20 6.94
CA PRO A 245 6.01 -26.00 6.72
C PRO A 245 6.26 -26.42 5.26
N ASN A 246 5.20 -26.53 4.48
CA ASN A 246 5.25 -26.93 3.07
C ASN A 246 5.47 -25.76 2.10
N TYR A 247 5.57 -24.53 2.60
CA TYR A 247 5.73 -23.35 1.76
C TYR A 247 7.21 -23.08 1.47
N HIS A 248 7.47 -22.60 0.26
CA HIS A 248 8.78 -22.09 -0.17
C HIS A 248 8.89 -20.62 0.21
N VAL A 249 9.28 -20.37 1.46
CA VAL A 249 9.42 -19.00 1.99
C VAL A 249 10.75 -18.42 1.56
N ARG A 250 10.72 -17.27 0.89
CA ARG A 250 11.90 -16.45 0.54
C ARG A 250 11.81 -15.08 1.22
N THR A 251 12.96 -14.59 1.65
CA THR A 251 13.08 -13.30 2.37
C THR A 251 13.90 -12.32 1.55
N TYR A 252 13.49 -11.05 1.52
CA TYR A 252 14.08 -9.97 0.74
C TYR A 252 14.26 -8.71 1.57
#